data_d714c04dbf9437221afa2d9ede8ded88
#
_entry.id   d714c04dbf9437221afa2d9ede8ded88
#
_cell.length_a   1.000
_cell.length_b   1.000
_cell.length_c   1.000
_cell.angle_alpha   90.00
_cell.angle_beta   90.00
_cell.angle_gamma   90.00
#
_symmetry.space_group_name_H-M   'P 1'
#
loop_
_entity.id
_entity.type
_entity.pdbx_description
1 polymer ?
#
loop_
_entity_poly.entity_id
_entity_poly.type
_entity_poly.pdbx_seq_one_letter_code
_entity_poly.pdbx_strand_id
1 'polypeptide(L)'
;MSNMSQLFDASRFPDDVKVRANGKATVMTLYGSENGSLRLFSLWEGAILSFNRIYTQVWPLAQNEAANILLLNFCRKGRCEVALEDGQFAFLSQGHMAVGTQQAQEEYRYPSGLYEGVELFLDLDMLAHRPYPLFQEGEVSPEGIVEHLHTSRRLYLGPTPACVQTLLDDLWQLRDSEEVGLLKLLSAQLLWKVERQPLETSPTVRYFTSSQVSIARETRNILCADLSQNHTARELADRFQVAET
;
A
#
# COMPACT_ATOMS: atom_id res chain seq x y z
N MET A 1 8.83 -7.03 -21.66
CA MET A 1 8.53 -7.62 -20.34
C MET A 1 7.73 -6.57 -19.59
N SER A 2 6.68 -6.95 -18.89
CA SER A 2 5.82 -6.03 -18.13
C SER A 2 6.61 -5.36 -17.01
N ASN A 3 6.46 -4.04 -16.82
CA ASN A 3 7.01 -3.33 -15.64
C ASN A 3 6.54 -3.96 -14.32
N MET A 4 5.34 -4.55 -14.31
CA MET A 4 4.77 -5.27 -13.16
C MET A 4 5.54 -6.53 -12.77
N SER A 5 6.08 -7.32 -13.73
CA SER A 5 6.90 -8.49 -13.39
C SER A 5 8.19 -8.08 -12.69
N GLN A 6 8.63 -6.85 -12.90
CA GLN A 6 9.83 -6.28 -12.29
C GLN A 6 9.60 -5.81 -10.85
N LEU A 7 8.37 -5.39 -10.49
CA LEU A 7 8.04 -4.97 -9.13
C LEU A 7 8.25 -6.07 -8.08
N PHE A 8 8.09 -7.32 -8.50
CA PHE A 8 8.17 -8.49 -7.62
C PHE A 8 9.22 -9.51 -8.08
N ASP A 9 10.19 -9.06 -8.90
CA ASP A 9 11.32 -9.89 -9.31
C ASP A 9 12.28 -10.12 -8.14
N ALA A 10 12.47 -11.38 -7.79
CA ALA A 10 13.33 -11.79 -6.67
C ALA A 10 14.75 -11.21 -6.74
N SER A 11 15.28 -11.02 -7.96
CA SER A 11 16.63 -10.50 -8.17
C SER A 11 16.81 -9.02 -7.80
N ARG A 12 15.72 -8.30 -7.62
CA ARG A 12 15.69 -6.87 -7.28
C ARG A 12 15.53 -6.56 -5.80
N PHE A 13 15.28 -7.60 -5.00
CA PHE A 13 15.18 -7.46 -3.55
C PHE A 13 16.50 -7.79 -2.87
N PRO A 14 16.73 -7.24 -1.67
CA PRO A 14 17.83 -7.64 -0.83
C PRO A 14 17.78 -9.15 -0.49
N ASP A 15 18.92 -9.74 -0.14
CA ASP A 15 19.05 -11.19 0.14
C ASP A 15 18.18 -11.69 1.30
N ASP A 16 17.74 -10.80 2.16
CA ASP A 16 16.84 -11.06 3.28
C ASP A 16 15.37 -11.24 2.87
N VAL A 17 15.00 -10.84 1.65
CA VAL A 17 13.67 -11.12 1.08
C VAL A 17 13.72 -12.46 0.34
N LYS A 18 12.92 -13.42 0.79
CA LYS A 18 12.75 -14.71 0.12
C LYS A 18 11.48 -14.71 -0.71
N VAL A 19 11.62 -15.08 -1.97
CA VAL A 19 10.50 -15.20 -2.91
C VAL A 19 10.32 -16.65 -3.30
N ARG A 20 9.10 -17.18 -3.18
CA ARG A 20 8.79 -18.57 -3.55
C ARG A 20 7.43 -18.68 -4.18
N ALA A 21 7.27 -19.61 -5.12
CA ALA A 21 5.97 -20.04 -5.59
C ALA A 21 5.26 -20.86 -4.51
N ASN A 22 3.95 -20.65 -4.37
CA ASN A 22 3.09 -21.42 -3.49
C ASN A 22 1.74 -21.61 -4.20
N GLY A 23 1.59 -22.72 -4.92
CA GLY A 23 0.46 -22.92 -5.80
C GLY A 23 0.41 -21.86 -6.90
N LYS A 24 -0.71 -21.17 -7.01
CA LYS A 24 -0.91 -20.05 -7.96
C LYS A 24 -0.46 -18.70 -7.41
N ALA A 25 0.00 -18.63 -6.18
CA ALA A 25 0.50 -17.42 -5.56
C ALA A 25 2.03 -17.36 -5.59
N THR A 26 2.57 -16.14 -5.59
CA THR A 26 3.97 -15.87 -5.21
C THR A 26 3.97 -15.35 -3.78
N VAL A 27 4.77 -15.95 -2.92
CA VAL A 27 4.89 -15.55 -1.51
C VAL A 27 6.26 -14.93 -1.28
N MET A 28 6.27 -13.73 -0.73
CA MET A 28 7.47 -13.01 -0.30
C MET A 28 7.52 -12.96 1.21
N THR A 29 8.68 -13.23 1.80
CA THR A 29 8.90 -13.16 3.25
C THR A 29 10.20 -12.41 3.53
N LEU A 30 10.25 -11.65 4.65
CA LEU A 30 11.41 -10.90 5.10
C LEU A 30 12.01 -11.59 6.34
N TYR A 31 13.30 -11.97 6.29
CA TYR A 31 14.00 -12.67 7.38
C TYR A 31 13.27 -13.91 7.90
N GLY A 32 12.55 -14.60 6.99
CA GLY A 32 11.62 -15.66 7.35
C GLY A 32 10.21 -15.14 7.60
N SER A 33 9.28 -16.04 7.95
CA SER A 33 7.87 -15.70 8.10
C SER A 33 7.54 -14.88 9.36
N GLU A 34 8.49 -14.72 10.27
CA GLU A 34 8.29 -14.03 11.56
C GLU A 34 8.02 -12.53 11.38
N ASN A 35 8.65 -11.90 10.38
CA ASN A 35 8.44 -10.48 10.06
C ASN A 35 7.27 -10.25 9.09
N GLY A 36 6.56 -11.30 8.72
CA GLY A 36 5.39 -11.23 7.86
C GLY A 36 5.60 -11.75 6.45
N SER A 37 4.58 -11.57 5.64
CA SER A 37 4.57 -12.03 4.25
C SER A 37 3.67 -11.17 3.36
N LEU A 38 4.04 -11.08 2.09
CA LEU A 38 3.18 -10.66 0.98
C LEU A 38 2.78 -11.90 0.19
N ARG A 39 1.51 -12.07 -0.07
CA ARG A 39 0.98 -13.14 -0.92
C ARG A 39 0.37 -12.54 -2.16
N LEU A 40 1.01 -12.77 -3.31
CA LEU A 40 0.78 -12.09 -4.57
C LEU A 40 0.08 -13.03 -5.56
N PHE A 41 -0.95 -12.54 -6.21
CA PHE A 41 -1.66 -13.24 -7.27
C PHE A 41 -1.63 -12.41 -8.55
N SER A 42 -1.07 -12.95 -9.62
CA SER A 42 -1.24 -12.37 -10.95
C SER A 42 -2.67 -12.59 -11.40
N LEU A 43 -3.45 -11.53 -11.46
CA LEU A 43 -4.84 -11.59 -11.91
C LEU A 43 -4.91 -11.56 -13.44
N TRP A 44 -4.35 -10.53 -14.01
CA TRP A 44 -4.24 -10.30 -15.45
C TRP A 44 -2.83 -9.81 -15.78
N GLU A 45 -2.51 -9.75 -17.06
CA GLU A 45 -1.28 -9.10 -17.51
C GLU A 45 -1.33 -7.62 -17.11
N GLY A 46 -0.41 -7.17 -16.27
CA GLY A 46 -0.42 -5.80 -15.71
C GLY A 46 -1.32 -5.62 -14.49
N ALA A 47 -1.83 -6.70 -13.84
CA ALA A 47 -2.59 -6.58 -12.60
C ALA A 47 -2.20 -7.63 -11.56
N ILE A 48 -1.83 -7.18 -10.37
CA ILE A 48 -1.43 -8.02 -9.24
C ILE A 48 -2.25 -7.64 -8.01
N LEU A 49 -2.84 -8.66 -7.38
CA LEU A 49 -3.47 -8.56 -6.07
C LEU A 49 -2.48 -9.05 -5.01
N SER A 50 -2.29 -8.28 -3.96
CA SER A 50 -1.44 -8.61 -2.81
C SER A 50 -2.26 -8.67 -1.53
N PHE A 51 -2.03 -9.72 -0.76
CA PHE A 51 -2.46 -9.82 0.64
C PHE A 51 -1.24 -9.67 1.54
N ASN A 52 -1.24 -8.61 2.33
CA ASN A 52 -0.10 -8.22 3.14
C ASN A 52 -0.36 -8.54 4.61
N ARG A 53 0.60 -9.23 5.25
CA ARG A 53 0.69 -9.42 6.70
C ARG A 53 2.11 -9.07 7.09
N ILE A 54 2.31 -7.90 7.67
CA ILE A 54 3.62 -7.34 7.97
C ILE A 54 3.73 -7.12 9.47
N TYR A 55 4.80 -7.63 10.05
CA TYR A 55 5.10 -7.57 11.50
C TYR A 55 6.45 -6.90 11.78
N THR A 56 6.85 -6.00 10.89
CA THR A 56 8.07 -5.19 10.99
C THR A 56 7.75 -3.72 10.71
N GLN A 57 8.65 -2.82 11.09
CA GLN A 57 8.50 -1.39 10.81
C GLN A 57 8.90 -0.99 9.38
N VAL A 58 9.69 -1.83 8.73
CA VAL A 58 10.23 -1.57 7.39
C VAL A 58 10.10 -2.82 6.55
N TRP A 59 9.62 -2.63 5.32
CA TRP A 59 9.66 -3.64 4.27
C TRP A 59 10.40 -3.08 3.07
N PRO A 60 11.51 -3.70 2.65
CA PRO A 60 12.28 -3.22 1.51
C PRO A 60 11.47 -3.37 0.22
N LEU A 61 11.62 -2.40 -0.67
CA LEU A 61 11.07 -2.46 -2.01
C LEU A 61 12.14 -2.86 -3.01
N ALA A 62 11.70 -3.45 -4.12
CA ALA A 62 12.56 -3.58 -5.27
C ALA A 62 12.91 -2.18 -5.80
N GLN A 63 14.16 -1.96 -6.16
CA GLN A 63 14.56 -0.75 -6.88
C GLN A 63 13.83 -0.72 -8.22
N ASN A 64 12.87 0.20 -8.37
CA ASN A 64 12.07 0.33 -9.56
C ASN A 64 12.29 1.68 -10.23
N GLU A 65 12.39 1.65 -11.56
CA GLU A 65 12.14 2.83 -12.36
C GLU A 65 10.66 3.22 -12.22
N ALA A 66 10.38 4.52 -12.28
CA ALA A 66 9.02 5.03 -12.18
C ALA A 66 8.13 4.33 -13.24
N ALA A 67 7.21 3.53 -12.79
CA ALA A 67 6.20 2.87 -13.61
C ALA A 67 4.86 3.57 -13.40
N ASN A 68 4.03 3.64 -14.44
CA ASN A 68 2.69 4.20 -14.37
C ASN A 68 1.73 3.20 -13.70
N ILE A 69 1.93 2.97 -12.40
CA ILE A 69 1.18 2.01 -11.59
C ILE A 69 0.10 2.73 -10.78
N LEU A 70 -1.15 2.40 -11.02
CA LEU A 70 -2.23 2.73 -10.12
C LEU A 70 -2.22 1.72 -8.96
N LEU A 71 -2.09 2.23 -7.74
CA LEU A 71 -2.15 1.44 -6.50
C LEU A 71 -3.44 1.75 -5.76
N LEU A 72 -4.21 0.70 -5.48
CA LEU A 72 -5.29 0.72 -4.49
C LEU A 72 -4.80 -0.02 -3.26
N ASN A 73 -4.71 0.69 -2.14
CA ASN A 73 -4.20 0.16 -0.87
C ASN A 73 -5.28 0.27 0.20
N PHE A 74 -5.66 -0.87 0.80
CA PHE A 74 -6.74 -0.97 1.79
C PHE A 74 -6.17 -1.51 3.11
N CYS A 75 -6.14 -0.65 4.13
CA CYS A 75 -5.61 -1.00 5.44
C CYS A 75 -6.68 -1.68 6.31
N ARG A 76 -6.50 -2.96 6.60
CA ARG A 76 -7.37 -3.73 7.52
C ARG A 76 -6.96 -3.57 8.97
N LYS A 77 -5.64 -3.48 9.23
CA LYS A 77 -5.10 -3.39 10.59
C LYS A 77 -3.75 -2.70 10.59
N GLY A 78 -3.50 -1.92 11.61
CA GLY A 78 -2.24 -1.20 11.75
C GLY A 78 -2.21 0.11 10.98
N ARG A 79 -1.03 0.48 10.46
CA ARG A 79 -0.80 1.75 9.78
C ARG A 79 0.38 1.64 8.80
N CYS A 80 0.24 2.30 7.65
CA CYS A 80 1.27 2.44 6.62
C CYS A 80 1.56 3.92 6.36
N GLU A 81 2.83 4.28 6.14
CA GLU A 81 3.20 5.59 5.61
C GLU A 81 2.98 5.62 4.11
N VAL A 82 2.44 6.73 3.63
CA VAL A 82 2.23 7.01 2.21
C VAL A 82 3.05 8.24 1.85
N ALA A 83 4.07 8.09 1.02
CA ALA A 83 4.85 9.19 0.49
C ALA A 83 4.09 9.91 -0.63
N LEU A 84 4.25 11.23 -0.71
CA LEU A 84 3.62 12.11 -1.67
C LEU A 84 4.66 12.74 -2.60
N GLU A 85 4.23 13.16 -3.79
CA GLU A 85 5.11 13.79 -4.81
C GLU A 85 5.86 15.03 -4.29
N ASP A 86 5.24 15.78 -3.37
CA ASP A 86 5.81 17.00 -2.78
C ASP A 86 6.77 16.74 -1.60
N GLY A 87 7.16 15.48 -1.37
CA GLY A 87 8.04 15.08 -0.27
C GLY A 87 7.37 15.11 1.11
N GLN A 88 6.05 15.27 1.15
CA GLN A 88 5.25 15.09 2.36
C GLN A 88 4.85 13.63 2.54
N PHE A 89 4.30 13.35 3.71
CA PHE A 89 3.81 12.04 4.09
C PHE A 89 2.39 12.12 4.64
N ALA A 90 1.62 11.09 4.40
CA ALA A 90 0.37 10.84 5.07
C ALA A 90 0.38 9.43 5.69
N PHE A 91 -0.62 9.10 6.48
CA PHE A 91 -0.73 7.79 7.10
C PHE A 91 -2.05 7.13 6.70
N LEU A 92 -1.94 5.99 6.05
CA LEU A 92 -3.06 5.09 5.83
C LEU A 92 -3.29 4.27 7.09
N SER A 93 -4.45 4.42 7.70
CA SER A 93 -4.83 3.76 8.96
C SER A 93 -5.93 2.72 8.76
N GLN A 94 -6.16 1.89 9.74
CA GLN A 94 -7.21 0.87 9.73
C GLN A 94 -8.58 1.44 9.30
N GLY A 95 -9.25 0.74 8.40
CA GLY A 95 -10.56 1.13 7.86
C GLY A 95 -10.51 2.24 6.81
N HIS A 96 -9.30 2.62 6.37
CA HIS A 96 -9.08 3.60 5.32
C HIS A 96 -8.50 2.96 4.07
N MET A 97 -8.66 3.64 2.94
CA MET A 97 -8.02 3.29 1.69
C MET A 97 -7.23 4.47 1.14
N ALA A 98 -6.16 4.14 0.41
CA ALA A 98 -5.42 5.06 -0.43
C ALA A 98 -5.53 4.60 -1.89
N VAL A 99 -5.82 5.52 -2.80
CA VAL A 99 -5.90 5.25 -4.24
C VAL A 99 -5.13 6.32 -4.96
N GLY A 100 -4.14 5.93 -5.75
CA GLY A 100 -3.30 6.88 -6.48
C GLY A 100 -2.19 6.22 -7.26
N THR A 101 -1.43 7.02 -8.01
CA THR A 101 -0.23 6.52 -8.68
C THR A 101 0.88 6.27 -7.67
N GLN A 102 1.53 5.10 -7.81
CA GLN A 102 2.62 4.74 -6.92
C GLN A 102 3.82 5.65 -7.14
N GLN A 103 4.34 6.23 -6.04
CA GLN A 103 5.58 6.97 -6.06
C GLN A 103 6.78 6.02 -5.88
N ALA A 104 7.89 6.35 -6.51
CA ALA A 104 9.13 5.64 -6.31
C ALA A 104 9.58 5.76 -4.85
N GLN A 105 9.75 4.63 -4.18
CA GLN A 105 10.19 4.53 -2.79
C GLN A 105 11.24 3.41 -2.69
N GLU A 106 12.15 3.55 -1.73
CA GLU A 106 13.15 2.52 -1.44
C GLU A 106 12.60 1.46 -0.48
N GLU A 107 11.63 1.83 0.34
CA GLU A 107 11.05 0.97 1.36
C GLU A 107 9.63 1.40 1.74
N TYR A 108 8.81 0.45 2.17
CA TYR A 108 7.56 0.74 2.86
C TYR A 108 7.78 0.81 4.38
N ARG A 109 7.09 1.76 5.03
CA ARG A 109 7.18 1.93 6.48
C ARG A 109 5.85 1.73 7.17
N TYR A 110 5.91 0.98 8.25
CA TYR A 110 4.78 0.60 9.09
C TYR A 110 5.04 1.05 10.54
N PRO A 111 4.68 2.28 10.94
CA PRO A 111 5.09 2.86 12.22
C PRO A 111 4.70 2.04 13.45
N SER A 112 3.60 1.30 13.38
CA SER A 112 3.16 0.41 14.47
C SER A 112 3.89 -0.93 14.52
N GLY A 113 4.75 -1.25 13.53
CA GLY A 113 5.32 -2.59 13.35
C GLY A 113 4.26 -3.65 13.02
N LEU A 114 3.08 -3.23 12.62
CA LEU A 114 1.96 -4.10 12.26
C LEU A 114 1.20 -3.48 11.09
N TYR A 115 1.00 -4.28 10.05
CA TYR A 115 0.13 -3.93 8.93
C TYR A 115 -0.50 -5.19 8.33
N GLU A 116 -1.81 -5.19 8.21
CA GLU A 116 -2.57 -6.15 7.41
C GLU A 116 -3.40 -5.38 6.40
N GLY A 117 -3.32 -5.78 5.13
CA GLY A 117 -4.01 -5.06 4.07
C GLY A 117 -4.16 -5.85 2.79
N VAL A 118 -4.95 -5.28 1.89
CA VAL A 118 -5.13 -5.74 0.52
C VAL A 118 -4.63 -4.64 -0.40
N GLU A 119 -3.81 -4.99 -1.36
CA GLU A 119 -3.31 -4.05 -2.35
C GLU A 119 -3.59 -4.58 -3.75
N LEU A 120 -4.02 -3.70 -4.63
CA LEU A 120 -4.21 -3.99 -6.05
C LEU A 120 -3.34 -3.04 -6.86
N PHE A 121 -2.39 -3.62 -7.61
CA PHE A 121 -1.47 -2.92 -8.50
C PHE A 121 -1.94 -3.07 -9.93
N LEU A 122 -2.04 -1.97 -10.65
CA LEU A 122 -2.48 -1.92 -12.05
C LEU A 122 -1.48 -1.13 -12.89
N ASP A 123 -0.83 -1.79 -13.85
CA ASP A 123 0.04 -1.17 -14.85
C ASP A 123 -0.84 -0.53 -15.92
N LEU A 124 -1.03 0.79 -15.83
CA LEU A 124 -1.93 1.53 -16.71
C LEU A 124 -1.48 1.48 -18.18
N ASP A 125 -0.17 1.48 -18.43
CA ASP A 125 0.35 1.43 -19.80
C ASP A 125 0.03 0.07 -20.45
N MET A 126 0.15 -1.02 -19.69
CA MET A 126 -0.22 -2.34 -20.18
C MET A 126 -1.72 -2.49 -20.42
N LEU A 127 -2.52 -2.00 -19.47
CA LEU A 127 -3.98 -2.09 -19.55
C LEU A 127 -4.53 -1.26 -20.71
N ALA A 128 -3.96 -0.09 -20.99
CA ALA A 128 -4.32 0.73 -22.15
C ALA A 128 -4.00 0.04 -23.49
N HIS A 129 -2.88 -0.70 -23.56
CA HIS A 129 -2.51 -1.42 -24.79
C HIS A 129 -3.27 -2.73 -24.98
N ARG A 130 -3.69 -3.37 -23.90
CA ARG A 130 -4.40 -4.66 -23.92
C ARG A 130 -5.53 -4.68 -22.89
N PRO A 131 -6.63 -3.95 -23.18
CA PRO A 131 -7.76 -3.93 -22.26
C PRO A 131 -8.39 -5.33 -22.16
N TYR A 132 -8.67 -5.76 -20.95
CA TYR A 132 -9.31 -7.05 -20.74
C TYR A 132 -10.78 -7.01 -21.12
N PRO A 133 -11.31 -8.07 -21.77
CA PRO A 133 -12.72 -8.16 -22.12
C PRO A 133 -13.64 -7.91 -20.92
N LEU A 134 -13.29 -8.44 -19.74
CA LEU A 134 -14.06 -8.23 -18.51
C LEU A 134 -14.17 -6.75 -18.12
N PHE A 135 -13.14 -5.95 -18.37
CA PHE A 135 -13.19 -4.50 -18.10
C PHE A 135 -14.03 -3.78 -19.13
N GLN A 136 -13.91 -4.13 -20.41
CA GLN A 136 -14.70 -3.54 -21.49
C GLN A 136 -16.20 -3.86 -21.34
N GLU A 137 -16.54 -5.11 -21.16
CA GLU A 137 -17.93 -5.56 -21.02
C GLU A 137 -18.55 -5.13 -19.67
N GLY A 138 -17.73 -5.02 -18.62
CA GLY A 138 -18.14 -4.59 -17.28
C GLY A 138 -18.11 -3.08 -17.07
N GLU A 139 -17.73 -2.30 -18.11
CA GLU A 139 -17.56 -0.84 -17.99
C GLU A 139 -16.67 -0.46 -16.81
N VAL A 140 -15.53 -1.14 -16.64
CA VAL A 140 -14.52 -0.86 -15.62
C VAL A 140 -13.35 -0.14 -16.27
N SER A 141 -13.04 1.07 -15.82
CA SER A 141 -11.93 1.88 -16.31
C SER A 141 -10.93 2.20 -15.21
N PRO A 142 -9.77 1.53 -15.15
CA PRO A 142 -8.69 1.93 -14.26
C PRO A 142 -8.23 3.37 -14.51
N GLU A 143 -8.22 3.80 -15.77
CA GLU A 143 -7.91 5.18 -16.18
C GLU A 143 -8.97 6.16 -15.63
N GLY A 144 -10.25 5.78 -15.67
CA GLY A 144 -11.34 6.56 -15.08
C GLY A 144 -11.17 6.78 -13.58
N ILE A 145 -10.61 5.81 -12.85
CA ILE A 145 -10.25 6.00 -11.44
C ILE A 145 -9.21 7.12 -11.31
N VAL A 146 -8.17 7.12 -12.16
CA VAL A 146 -7.12 8.16 -12.14
C VAL A 146 -7.70 9.53 -12.50
N GLU A 147 -8.61 9.59 -13.47
CA GLU A 147 -9.29 10.83 -13.85
C GLU A 147 -10.13 11.42 -12.70
N HIS A 148 -10.74 10.58 -11.88
CA HIS A 148 -11.47 11.02 -10.69
C HIS A 148 -10.53 11.48 -9.55
N LEU A 149 -9.25 11.15 -9.60
CA LEU A 149 -8.25 11.64 -8.64
C LEU A 149 -7.80 13.09 -8.92
N HIS A 150 -8.67 13.94 -9.47
CA HIS A 150 -8.37 15.33 -9.85
C HIS A 150 -7.99 16.27 -8.69
N THR A 151 -7.53 15.72 -7.60
CA THR A 151 -6.90 16.51 -6.56
C THR A 151 -5.48 16.88 -7.00
N SER A 152 -4.98 18.02 -6.53
CA SER A 152 -3.62 18.50 -6.81
C SER A 152 -2.51 17.49 -6.48
N ARG A 153 -2.83 16.39 -5.83
CA ARG A 153 -1.89 15.35 -5.36
C ARG A 153 -2.07 13.98 -6.02
N ARG A 154 -3.02 13.81 -6.93
CA ARG A 154 -3.33 12.52 -7.59
C ARG A 154 -3.44 11.34 -6.61
N LEU A 155 -3.88 11.62 -5.39
CA LEU A 155 -4.04 10.64 -4.32
C LEU A 155 -5.36 10.88 -3.59
N TYR A 156 -6.20 9.86 -3.54
CA TYR A 156 -7.27 9.76 -2.57
C TYR A 156 -6.73 9.11 -1.29
N LEU A 157 -7.05 9.67 -0.14
CA LEU A 157 -6.82 9.07 1.16
C LEU A 157 -8.02 9.36 2.06
N GLY A 158 -8.70 8.31 2.51
CA GLY A 158 -9.90 8.48 3.31
C GLY A 158 -10.52 7.17 3.76
N PRO A 159 -11.68 7.24 4.44
CA PRO A 159 -12.41 6.07 4.89
C PRO A 159 -12.77 5.16 3.71
N THR A 160 -12.64 3.85 3.91
CA THR A 160 -13.11 2.85 2.95
C THR A 160 -14.64 2.83 2.93
N PRO A 161 -15.32 3.07 1.80
CA PRO A 161 -16.77 3.00 1.72
C PRO A 161 -17.29 1.61 2.11
N ALA A 162 -18.45 1.54 2.77
CA ALA A 162 -19.01 0.29 3.27
C ALA A 162 -19.19 -0.77 2.18
N CYS A 163 -19.61 -0.36 0.97
CA CYS A 163 -19.78 -1.28 -0.17
C CYS A 163 -18.46 -1.83 -0.70
N VAL A 164 -17.35 -1.13 -0.50
CA VAL A 164 -15.98 -1.57 -0.82
C VAL A 164 -15.47 -2.47 0.30
N GLN A 165 -15.71 -2.12 1.56
CA GLN A 165 -15.27 -2.89 2.73
C GLN A 165 -15.79 -4.33 2.70
N THR A 166 -17.05 -4.55 2.33
CA THR A 166 -17.62 -5.91 2.20
C THR A 166 -16.84 -6.77 1.22
N LEU A 167 -16.48 -6.22 0.04
CA LEU A 167 -15.69 -6.94 -0.95
C LEU A 167 -14.26 -7.24 -0.48
N LEU A 168 -13.68 -6.31 0.29
CA LEU A 168 -12.35 -6.53 0.85
C LEU A 168 -12.36 -7.64 1.91
N ASP A 169 -13.44 -7.77 2.65
CA ASP A 169 -13.61 -8.86 3.60
C ASP A 169 -13.75 -10.20 2.89
N ASP A 170 -14.52 -10.26 1.79
CA ASP A 170 -14.64 -11.46 0.94
C ASP A 170 -13.28 -11.83 0.32
N LEU A 171 -12.55 -10.86 -0.26
CA LEU A 171 -11.20 -11.08 -0.77
C LEU A 171 -10.26 -11.60 0.32
N TRP A 172 -10.31 -11.02 1.52
CA TRP A 172 -9.44 -11.44 2.63
C TRP A 172 -9.70 -12.89 3.08
N GLN A 173 -10.94 -13.36 3.01
CA GLN A 173 -11.24 -14.78 3.29
C GLN A 173 -10.58 -15.72 2.26
N LEU A 174 -10.39 -15.25 1.04
CA LEU A 174 -9.78 -16.03 -0.06
C LEU A 174 -8.25 -15.89 -0.12
N ARG A 175 -7.60 -15.15 0.78
CA ARG A 175 -6.16 -14.87 0.74
C ARG A 175 -5.27 -16.12 0.68
N ASP A 176 -5.72 -17.22 1.26
CA ASP A 176 -5.00 -18.49 1.29
C ASP A 176 -5.56 -19.51 0.25
N SER A 177 -6.55 -19.09 -0.55
CA SER A 177 -7.17 -19.89 -1.61
C SER A 177 -6.35 -19.88 -2.90
N GLU A 178 -6.56 -20.87 -3.75
CA GLU A 178 -6.01 -20.92 -5.12
C GLU A 178 -7.07 -20.60 -6.19
N GLU A 179 -8.22 -20.08 -5.80
CA GLU A 179 -9.33 -19.75 -6.70
C GLU A 179 -9.11 -18.40 -7.40
N VAL A 180 -8.06 -18.31 -8.22
CA VAL A 180 -7.70 -17.09 -8.94
C VAL A 180 -8.85 -16.54 -9.80
N GLY A 181 -9.72 -17.42 -10.33
CA GLY A 181 -10.91 -17.00 -11.07
C GLY A 181 -11.85 -16.14 -10.23
N LEU A 182 -12.10 -16.56 -8.99
CA LEU A 182 -12.93 -15.80 -8.05
C LEU A 182 -12.23 -14.51 -7.60
N LEU A 183 -10.91 -14.55 -7.33
CA LEU A 183 -10.13 -13.36 -7.03
C LEU A 183 -10.21 -12.33 -8.17
N LYS A 184 -10.18 -12.76 -9.43
CA LYS A 184 -10.37 -11.88 -10.60
C LYS A 184 -11.73 -11.20 -10.60
N LEU A 185 -12.80 -11.96 -10.41
CA LEU A 185 -14.16 -11.42 -10.41
C LEU A 185 -14.38 -10.40 -9.28
N LEU A 186 -13.95 -10.72 -8.07
CA LEU A 186 -14.06 -9.81 -6.93
C LEU A 186 -13.18 -8.57 -7.11
N SER A 187 -11.98 -8.70 -7.69
CA SER A 187 -11.11 -7.56 -7.98
C SER A 187 -11.69 -6.63 -9.07
N ALA A 188 -12.31 -7.18 -10.11
CA ALA A 188 -13.02 -6.39 -11.11
C ALA A 188 -14.22 -5.65 -10.49
N GLN A 189 -14.99 -6.32 -9.64
CA GLN A 189 -16.10 -5.70 -8.92
C GLN A 189 -15.60 -4.61 -7.94
N LEU A 190 -14.44 -4.82 -7.31
CA LEU A 190 -13.79 -3.83 -6.45
C LEU A 190 -13.44 -2.56 -7.25
N LEU A 191 -12.78 -2.72 -8.40
CA LEU A 191 -12.46 -1.59 -9.30
C LEU A 191 -13.71 -0.85 -9.73
N TRP A 192 -14.73 -1.56 -10.18
CA TRP A 192 -16.02 -0.99 -10.59
C TRP A 192 -16.67 -0.16 -9.48
N LYS A 193 -16.60 -0.64 -8.22
CA LYS A 193 -17.15 0.10 -7.08
C LYS A 193 -16.30 1.32 -6.73
N VAL A 194 -14.98 1.19 -6.72
CA VAL A 194 -14.07 2.30 -6.40
C VAL A 194 -14.20 3.43 -7.42
N GLU A 195 -14.25 3.12 -8.72
CA GLU A 195 -14.42 4.10 -9.79
C GLU A 195 -15.67 4.97 -9.61
N ARG A 196 -16.73 4.41 -9.04
CA ARG A 196 -18.02 5.11 -8.84
C ARG A 196 -18.17 5.81 -7.48
N GLN A 197 -17.10 5.81 -6.66
CA GLN A 197 -17.10 6.56 -5.41
C GLN A 197 -16.62 8.00 -5.66
N PRO A 198 -17.12 8.97 -4.89
CA PRO A 198 -16.50 10.29 -4.84
C PRO A 198 -15.14 10.16 -4.16
N LEU A 199 -14.05 10.17 -4.97
CA LEU A 199 -12.67 10.06 -4.47
C LEU A 199 -12.16 11.44 -4.04
N GLU A 200 -12.85 12.07 -3.09
CA GLU A 200 -12.42 13.31 -2.46
C GLU A 200 -11.68 13.01 -1.17
N THR A 201 -10.42 13.43 -1.13
CA THR A 201 -9.61 13.22 0.09
C THR A 201 -10.29 13.88 1.29
N SER A 202 -10.46 13.10 2.35
CA SER A 202 -11.08 13.57 3.58
C SER A 202 -10.36 14.81 4.13
N PRO A 203 -11.06 15.87 4.53
CA PRO A 203 -10.45 17.06 5.12
C PRO A 203 -9.76 16.78 6.46
N THR A 204 -9.98 15.60 7.05
CA THR A 204 -9.32 15.17 8.29
C THR A 204 -7.94 14.56 8.05
N VAL A 205 -7.55 14.29 6.80
CA VAL A 205 -6.21 13.80 6.48
C VAL A 205 -5.17 14.85 6.82
N ARG A 206 -4.20 14.45 7.61
CA ARG A 206 -3.06 15.30 7.97
C ARG A 206 -1.86 14.92 7.14
N TYR A 207 -1.15 15.92 6.66
CA TYR A 207 0.09 15.78 5.92
C TYR A 207 1.25 16.24 6.79
N PHE A 208 2.37 15.53 6.70
CA PHE A 208 3.55 15.73 7.53
C PHE A 208 4.77 15.93 6.63
N THR A 209 5.66 16.85 7.01
CA THR A 209 6.94 17.01 6.34
C THR A 209 7.89 15.86 6.69
N SER A 210 8.91 15.63 5.86
CA SER A 210 9.97 14.65 6.16
C SER A 210 10.63 14.91 7.52
N SER A 211 10.84 16.17 7.90
CA SER A 211 11.39 16.53 9.20
C SER A 211 10.47 16.09 10.34
N GLN A 212 9.17 16.37 10.26
CA GLN A 212 8.21 15.95 11.29
C GLN A 212 8.15 14.43 11.45
N VAL A 213 8.15 13.70 10.34
CA VAL A 213 8.16 12.23 10.37
C VAL A 213 9.46 11.69 10.94
N SER A 214 10.62 12.28 10.57
CA SER A 214 11.92 11.90 11.12
C SER A 214 11.99 12.11 12.64
N ILE A 215 11.58 13.29 13.12
CA ILE A 215 11.53 13.62 14.56
C ILE A 215 10.64 12.59 15.30
N ALA A 216 9.46 12.29 14.77
CA ALA A 216 8.56 11.32 15.39
C ALA A 216 9.17 9.90 15.46
N ARG A 217 9.90 9.48 14.43
CA ARG A 217 10.59 8.17 14.39
C ARG A 217 11.74 8.14 15.42
N GLU A 218 12.58 9.17 15.45
CA GLU A 218 13.68 9.24 16.39
C GLU A 218 13.20 9.34 17.84
N THR A 219 12.18 10.15 18.10
CA THR A 219 11.51 10.21 19.41
C THR A 219 11.04 8.83 19.86
N ARG A 220 10.34 8.11 18.99
CA ARG A 220 9.91 6.73 19.29
C ARG A 220 11.10 5.82 19.60
N ASN A 221 12.17 5.88 18.80
CA ASN A 221 13.35 5.05 19.00
C ASN A 221 14.00 5.34 20.36
N ILE A 222 14.10 6.61 20.77
CA ILE A 222 14.61 7.01 22.10
C ILE A 222 13.75 6.40 23.20
N LEU A 223 12.42 6.58 23.10
CA LEU A 223 11.47 6.07 24.12
C LEU A 223 11.46 4.55 24.22
N CYS A 224 11.67 3.85 23.11
CA CYS A 224 11.70 2.39 23.06
C CYS A 224 13.07 1.78 23.40
N ALA A 225 14.16 2.54 23.33
CA ALA A 225 15.50 2.04 23.62
C ALA A 225 15.71 1.69 25.08
N ASP A 226 15.10 2.48 25.98
CA ASP A 226 15.12 2.21 27.43
C ASP A 226 13.82 2.70 28.09
N LEU A 227 12.91 1.78 28.32
CA LEU A 227 11.61 2.04 28.94
C LEU A 227 11.71 2.42 30.44
N SER A 228 12.88 2.25 31.06
CA SER A 228 13.11 2.64 32.45
C SER A 228 13.43 4.14 32.61
N GLN A 229 13.83 4.80 31.53
CA GLN A 229 14.10 6.24 31.49
C GLN A 229 12.82 7.04 31.25
N ASN A 230 12.62 8.05 32.08
CA ASN A 230 11.55 9.02 31.88
C ASN A 230 12.06 10.17 31.04
N HIS A 231 11.54 10.31 29.83
CA HIS A 231 11.79 11.47 28.97
C HIS A 231 10.59 12.41 29.03
N THR A 232 10.84 13.67 29.34
CA THR A 232 9.79 14.70 29.29
C THR A 232 9.62 15.22 27.86
N ALA A 233 8.43 15.73 27.52
CA ALA A 233 8.18 16.38 26.23
C ALA A 233 9.15 17.51 25.96
N ARG A 234 9.53 18.28 27.01
CA ARG A 234 10.48 19.38 26.94
C ARG A 234 11.88 18.91 26.58
N GLU A 235 12.41 17.88 27.22
CA GLU A 235 13.74 17.31 26.88
C GLU A 235 13.80 16.82 25.43
N LEU A 236 12.72 16.19 24.95
CA LEU A 236 12.65 15.76 23.56
C LEU A 236 12.52 16.94 22.60
N ALA A 237 11.72 17.96 22.93
CA ALA A 237 11.60 19.17 22.14
C ALA A 237 12.93 19.94 22.04
N ASP A 238 13.64 20.10 23.16
CA ASP A 238 14.96 20.73 23.20
C ASP A 238 15.99 19.95 22.37
N ARG A 239 15.97 18.62 22.43
CA ARG A 239 16.87 17.75 21.64
C ARG A 239 16.66 17.92 20.14
N PHE A 240 15.43 18.06 19.68
CA PHE A 240 15.10 18.23 18.26
C PHE A 240 14.98 19.70 17.83
N GLN A 241 15.21 20.64 18.73
CA GLN A 241 15.10 22.08 18.49
C GLN A 241 13.73 22.48 17.92
N VAL A 242 12.67 21.90 18.47
CA VAL A 242 11.29 22.20 18.13
C VAL A 242 10.53 22.76 19.34
N ALA A 243 9.42 23.45 19.09
CA ALA A 243 8.58 23.93 20.17
C ALA A 243 7.89 22.77 20.91
N GLU A 244 7.80 22.90 22.24
CA GLU A 244 6.93 22.07 23.08
C GLU A 244 5.48 22.55 22.86
N THR A 245 4.65 21.77 22.11
CA THR A 245 3.24 22.09 21.87
C THR A 245 2.33 20.95 22.29
#